data_266f6aec42bc6577b76f8b06a86f65d1
#
_entry.id   266f6aec42bc6577b76f8b06a86f65d1
#
_cell.length_a   1.000
_cell.length_b   1.000
_cell.length_c   1.000
_cell.angle_alpha   90.00
_cell.angle_beta   90.00
_cell.angle_gamma   90.00
#
_symmetry.space_group_name_H-M   'P 1'
#
loop_
_entity.id
_entity.type
_entity.pdbx_description
1 polymer ?
#
loop_
_entity_poly.entity_id
_entity_poly.type
_entity_poly.pdbx_seq_one_letter_code
_entity_poly.pdbx_strand_id
1 'polypeptide(L)'
;MVCTLTSCHGGKSPHTHVQGDTLALRYAEYLTLIKYEDYTEVLIHSPWDKDKLLQTFTINDNPEFSRTISFTATHSSLIEELGMLDALIGVCEAEYIANPRIREALSAGRISNIGSAMTPDRERIIGLDADLILLSPYENASTYGNLESLGIPIVQCADYMETSALGRAEWIRLYGRLFGKGHEADSLFTAIEAQYHSLKVLTDSIPSRQRPTVLFDTQNGSAWYVPGGRSTMAQLIADAGG
;
A
#
# COMPACT_ATOMS: atom_id res chain seq x y z
N MET A 1 58.58 -32.66 26.79
CA MET A 1 58.12 -31.65 25.82
C MET A 1 56.60 -31.83 25.71
N VAL A 2 55.86 -31.01 26.48
CA VAL A 2 54.41 -31.13 26.65
C VAL A 2 53.78 -30.02 25.84
N CYS A 3 53.04 -30.35 24.76
CA CYS A 3 52.24 -29.41 23.99
C CYS A 3 50.88 -29.23 24.64
N THR A 4 50.63 -28.03 25.15
CA THR A 4 49.33 -27.61 25.65
C THR A 4 48.52 -27.00 24.49
N LEU A 5 47.40 -27.65 24.13
CA LEU A 5 46.41 -27.13 23.18
C LEU A 5 45.50 -26.16 23.92
N THR A 6 45.59 -24.88 23.60
CA THR A 6 44.67 -23.83 24.05
C THR A 6 43.45 -23.84 23.13
N SER A 7 42.31 -24.26 23.66
CA SER A 7 40.98 -24.19 22.99
C SER A 7 40.48 -22.74 23.03
N CYS A 8 40.40 -22.09 21.89
CA CYS A 8 39.70 -20.81 21.75
C CYS A 8 38.18 -21.05 21.85
N HIS A 9 37.59 -20.66 22.99
CA HIS A 9 36.15 -20.50 23.13
C HIS A 9 35.71 -19.25 22.33
N GLY A 10 35.09 -19.46 21.20
CA GLY A 10 34.38 -18.43 20.48
C GLY A 10 33.19 -17.97 21.32
N GLY A 11 33.33 -16.81 21.95
CA GLY A 11 32.21 -16.14 22.61
C GLY A 11 31.15 -15.77 21.58
N LYS A 12 29.98 -16.40 21.65
CA LYS A 12 28.77 -15.89 21.02
C LYS A 12 28.42 -14.58 21.73
N SER A 13 28.57 -13.46 21.01
CA SER A 13 27.99 -12.19 21.44
C SER A 13 26.51 -12.41 21.68
N PRO A 14 25.95 -11.97 22.81
CA PRO A 14 24.49 -12.00 22.97
C PRO A 14 23.92 -11.05 21.92
N HIS A 15 23.17 -11.57 20.96
CA HIS A 15 22.29 -10.76 20.16
C HIS A 15 21.26 -10.18 21.12
N THR A 16 21.45 -8.93 21.51
CA THR A 16 20.42 -8.14 22.17
C THR A 16 19.25 -8.12 21.17
N HIS A 17 18.17 -8.83 21.50
CA HIS A 17 16.92 -8.68 20.79
C HIS A 17 16.44 -7.24 21.03
N VAL A 18 16.71 -6.35 20.09
CA VAL A 18 16.11 -5.03 20.07
C VAL A 18 14.61 -5.27 19.88
N GLN A 19 13.84 -4.96 20.90
CA GLN A 19 12.40 -5.09 20.84
C GLN A 19 11.89 -3.90 20.00
N GLY A 20 11.29 -4.17 18.84
CA GLY A 20 10.65 -3.14 18.04
C GLY A 20 9.27 -2.78 18.62
N ASP A 21 8.88 -1.53 18.45
CA ASP A 21 7.55 -1.05 18.81
C ASP A 21 6.60 -1.22 17.62
N THR A 22 5.59 -2.07 17.78
CA THR A 22 4.55 -2.22 16.76
C THR A 22 3.75 -0.92 16.66
N LEU A 23 3.77 -0.30 15.49
CA LEU A 23 2.92 0.86 15.22
C LEU A 23 1.45 0.41 15.23
N ALA A 24 0.65 1.03 16.07
CA ALA A 24 -0.76 0.66 16.22
C ALA A 24 -1.54 1.04 14.96
N LEU A 25 -1.67 0.09 14.04
CA LEU A 25 -2.65 0.13 12.95
C LEU A 25 -3.97 -0.41 13.51
N ARG A 26 -5.04 0.36 13.36
CA ARG A 26 -6.32 0.06 13.99
C ARG A 26 -7.33 -0.56 13.05
N TYR A 27 -7.14 -0.39 11.76
CA TYR A 27 -8.10 -0.73 10.72
C TYR A 27 -7.52 -1.61 9.62
N ALA A 28 -6.23 -1.43 9.28
CA ALA A 28 -5.59 -2.25 8.26
C ALA A 28 -5.36 -3.67 8.77
N GLU A 29 -5.96 -4.65 8.09
CA GLU A 29 -5.88 -6.07 8.44
C GLU A 29 -4.67 -6.76 7.78
N TYR A 30 -4.21 -6.24 6.64
CA TYR A 30 -3.16 -6.87 5.84
C TYR A 30 -1.81 -6.18 5.94
N LEU A 31 -1.65 -5.23 6.87
CA LEU A 31 -0.42 -4.49 7.09
C LEU A 31 -0.02 -4.51 8.56
N THR A 32 1.26 -4.79 8.84
CA THR A 32 1.87 -4.59 10.16
C THR A 32 3.16 -3.80 9.96
N LEU A 33 3.34 -2.77 10.78
CA LEU A 33 4.54 -1.95 10.80
C LEU A 33 5.17 -2.06 12.19
N ILE A 34 6.46 -2.43 12.26
CA ILE A 34 7.20 -2.53 13.51
C ILE A 34 8.39 -1.58 13.42
N LYS A 35 8.39 -0.54 14.29
CA LYS A 35 9.45 0.45 14.34
C LYS A 35 10.58 -0.05 15.21
N TYR A 36 11.77 -0.03 14.68
CA TYR A 36 13.04 -0.20 15.37
C TYR A 36 13.79 1.13 15.39
N GLU A 37 14.98 1.17 16.03
CA GLU A 37 15.74 2.41 16.19
C GLU A 37 16.05 3.10 14.85
N ASP A 38 16.53 2.34 13.84
CA ASP A 38 17.03 2.87 12.58
C ASP A 38 16.18 2.47 11.36
N TYR A 39 15.15 1.64 11.55
CA TYR A 39 14.32 1.14 10.44
C TYR A 39 12.91 0.77 10.90
N THR A 40 12.04 0.60 9.94
CA THR A 40 10.71 0.01 10.12
C THR A 40 10.66 -1.32 9.39
N GLU A 41 10.30 -2.40 10.07
CA GLU A 41 9.96 -3.66 9.46
C GLU A 41 8.51 -3.63 9.02
N VAL A 42 8.28 -4.08 7.79
CA VAL A 42 6.96 -4.13 7.15
C VAL A 42 6.59 -5.59 6.90
N LEU A 43 5.44 -6.00 7.43
CA LEU A 43 4.85 -7.30 7.14
C LEU A 43 3.54 -7.07 6.38
N ILE A 44 3.46 -7.60 5.18
CA ILE A 44 2.23 -7.59 4.38
C ILE A 44 1.64 -8.99 4.45
N HIS A 45 0.43 -9.09 5.00
CA HIS A 45 -0.27 -10.35 5.19
C HIS A 45 -1.01 -10.75 3.91
N SER A 46 -1.11 -12.05 3.66
CA SER A 46 -1.85 -12.56 2.52
C SER A 46 -3.37 -12.37 2.71
N PRO A 47 -4.06 -11.71 1.79
CA PRO A 47 -5.51 -11.61 1.86
C PRO A 47 -6.24 -12.94 1.61
N TRP A 48 -5.55 -13.92 1.02
CA TRP A 48 -6.12 -15.23 0.65
C TRP A 48 -5.80 -16.34 1.64
N ASP A 49 -4.74 -16.16 2.45
CA ASP A 49 -4.30 -17.13 3.45
C ASP A 49 -3.81 -16.39 4.69
N LYS A 50 -4.64 -16.37 5.74
CA LYS A 50 -4.39 -15.59 6.97
C LYS A 50 -3.15 -16.02 7.75
N ASP A 51 -2.66 -17.23 7.50
CA ASP A 51 -1.50 -17.77 8.19
C ASP A 51 -0.18 -17.47 7.44
N LYS A 52 -0.27 -16.77 6.30
CA LYS A 52 0.89 -16.46 5.46
C LYS A 52 1.15 -14.97 5.34
N LEU A 53 2.43 -14.64 5.30
CA LEU A 53 2.88 -13.35 4.84
C LEU A 53 3.01 -13.36 3.31
N LEU A 54 2.52 -12.32 2.68
CA LEU A 54 2.71 -12.07 1.27
C LEU A 54 4.12 -11.54 1.01
N GLN A 55 4.56 -10.63 1.87
CA GLN A 55 5.88 -10.00 1.78
C GLN A 55 6.37 -9.52 3.15
N THR A 56 7.69 -9.54 3.36
CA THR A 56 8.37 -8.91 4.48
C THR A 56 9.58 -8.16 3.97
N PHE A 57 9.78 -6.93 4.43
CA PHE A 57 10.94 -6.10 4.09
C PHE A 57 11.17 -5.03 5.15
N THR A 58 12.29 -4.31 5.04
CA THR A 58 12.63 -3.21 5.95
C THR A 58 12.75 -1.89 5.17
N ILE A 59 12.37 -0.81 5.83
CA ILE A 59 12.52 0.57 5.33
C ILE A 59 13.41 1.30 6.34
N ASN A 60 14.54 1.83 5.90
CA ASN A 60 15.39 2.69 6.72
C ASN A 60 14.70 4.01 7.03
N ASP A 61 15.09 4.69 8.11
CA ASP A 61 14.46 5.96 8.52
C ASP A 61 14.66 7.10 7.53
N ASN A 62 15.69 7.02 6.70
CA ASN A 62 15.92 7.96 5.59
C ASN A 62 15.87 7.20 4.27
N PRO A 63 14.67 6.82 3.80
CA PRO A 63 14.52 6.11 2.54
C PRO A 63 14.88 7.03 1.37
N GLU A 64 15.50 6.45 0.34
CA GLU A 64 15.97 7.20 -0.84
C GLU A 64 15.11 6.95 -2.09
N PHE A 65 13.88 6.42 -1.92
CA PHE A 65 13.01 6.19 -3.06
C PHE A 65 12.55 7.51 -3.69
N SER A 66 13.01 7.76 -4.89
CA SER A 66 12.79 9.01 -5.63
C SER A 66 12.33 8.79 -7.07
N ARG A 67 12.31 7.53 -7.53
CA ARG A 67 12.00 7.15 -8.91
C ARG A 67 11.03 5.97 -8.93
N THR A 68 9.79 6.23 -8.52
CA THR A 68 8.78 5.21 -8.30
C THR A 68 7.88 5.00 -9.51
N ILE A 69 7.59 3.74 -9.82
CA ILE A 69 6.55 3.35 -10.78
C ILE A 69 5.35 2.80 -10.00
N SER A 70 4.17 3.29 -10.34
CA SER A 70 2.89 2.89 -9.72
C SER A 70 2.02 2.14 -10.72
N PHE A 71 1.49 1.01 -10.30
CA PHE A 71 0.67 0.13 -11.14
C PHE A 71 -0.82 0.43 -11.04
N THR A 72 -1.23 1.29 -10.10
CA THR A 72 -2.65 1.66 -9.95
C THR A 72 -2.82 3.16 -9.71
N ALA A 73 -3.98 3.68 -10.10
CA ALA A 73 -4.36 5.06 -9.83
C ALA A 73 -4.42 5.38 -8.33
N THR A 74 -4.77 4.39 -7.50
CA THR A 74 -4.81 4.55 -6.03
C THR A 74 -3.42 4.84 -5.47
N HIS A 75 -2.42 4.00 -5.81
CA HIS A 75 -1.04 4.19 -5.35
C HIS A 75 -0.47 5.54 -5.82
N SER A 76 -0.73 5.90 -7.10
CA SER A 76 -0.31 7.20 -7.63
C SER A 76 -0.90 8.37 -6.85
N SER A 77 -2.19 8.28 -6.49
CA SER A 77 -2.86 9.33 -5.72
C SER A 77 -2.32 9.44 -4.30
N LEU A 78 -2.00 8.33 -3.63
CA LEU A 78 -1.40 8.35 -2.29
C LEU A 78 0.00 9.01 -2.29
N ILE A 79 0.80 8.76 -3.33
CA ILE A 79 2.10 9.44 -3.52
C ILE A 79 1.90 10.95 -3.66
N GLU A 80 0.92 11.36 -4.46
CA GLU A 80 0.61 12.77 -4.69
C GLU A 80 0.08 13.47 -3.44
N GLU A 81 -0.82 12.81 -2.68
CA GLU A 81 -1.34 13.31 -1.39
C GLU A 81 -0.25 13.55 -0.35
N LEU A 82 0.83 12.78 -0.39
CA LEU A 82 2.02 12.99 0.45
C LEU A 82 2.96 14.09 -0.08
N GLY A 83 2.60 14.76 -1.18
CA GLY A 83 3.43 15.79 -1.80
C GLY A 83 4.65 15.24 -2.53
N MET A 84 4.65 13.96 -2.88
CA MET A 84 5.78 13.25 -3.50
C MET A 84 5.59 13.01 -5.00
N LEU A 85 4.83 13.88 -5.69
CA LEU A 85 4.54 13.74 -7.12
C LEU A 85 5.83 13.65 -7.98
N ASP A 86 6.89 14.36 -7.59
CA ASP A 86 8.16 14.36 -8.33
C ASP A 86 8.89 13.00 -8.23
N ALA A 87 8.57 12.17 -7.24
CA ALA A 87 9.07 10.80 -7.14
C ALA A 87 8.33 9.82 -8.07
N LEU A 88 7.15 10.19 -8.59
CA LEU A 88 6.36 9.36 -9.49
C LEU A 88 6.82 9.56 -10.94
N ILE A 89 7.51 8.56 -11.50
CA ILE A 89 8.10 8.67 -12.85
C ILE A 89 7.39 7.82 -13.91
N GLY A 90 6.57 6.86 -13.46
CA GLY A 90 5.81 5.98 -14.36
C GLY A 90 4.52 5.48 -13.74
N VAL A 91 3.50 5.30 -14.56
CA VAL A 91 2.20 4.76 -14.15
C VAL A 91 1.68 3.77 -15.17
N CYS A 92 1.02 2.72 -14.67
CA CYS A 92 0.14 1.89 -15.49
C CYS A 92 -1.28 2.46 -15.50
N GLU A 93 -2.09 2.02 -16.45
CA GLU A 93 -3.53 2.34 -16.54
C GLU A 93 -3.78 3.87 -16.51
N ALA A 94 -2.98 4.63 -17.25
CA ALA A 94 -3.00 6.10 -17.24
C ALA A 94 -4.38 6.70 -17.57
N GLU A 95 -5.22 5.98 -18.35
CA GLU A 95 -6.58 6.35 -18.70
C GLU A 95 -7.55 6.40 -17.52
N TYR A 96 -7.27 5.64 -16.44
CA TYR A 96 -8.10 5.62 -15.22
C TYR A 96 -7.64 6.63 -14.17
N ILE A 97 -6.55 7.36 -14.41
CA ILE A 97 -6.06 8.38 -13.48
C ILE A 97 -6.91 9.63 -13.61
N ALA A 98 -7.69 9.93 -12.57
CA ALA A 98 -8.54 11.12 -12.50
C ALA A 98 -7.83 12.34 -11.89
N ASN A 99 -6.76 12.14 -11.09
CA ASN A 99 -6.05 13.22 -10.40
C ASN A 99 -5.48 14.23 -11.40
N PRO A 100 -5.86 15.52 -11.34
CA PRO A 100 -5.48 16.51 -12.35
C PRO A 100 -3.98 16.82 -12.39
N ARG A 101 -3.29 16.78 -11.24
CA ARG A 101 -1.84 17.04 -11.17
C ARG A 101 -1.04 15.93 -11.82
N ILE A 102 -1.46 14.66 -11.61
CA ILE A 102 -0.84 13.49 -12.25
C ILE A 102 -1.10 13.54 -13.76
N ARG A 103 -2.32 13.89 -14.19
CA ARG A 103 -2.67 14.03 -15.61
C ARG A 103 -1.87 15.14 -16.30
N GLU A 104 -1.67 16.27 -15.62
CA GLU A 104 -0.80 17.34 -16.13
C GLU A 104 0.63 16.85 -16.29
N ALA A 105 1.18 16.13 -15.30
CA ALA A 105 2.53 15.58 -15.35
C ALA A 105 2.71 14.55 -16.48
N LEU A 106 1.68 13.70 -16.70
CA LEU A 106 1.62 12.77 -17.85
C LEU A 106 1.64 13.54 -19.19
N SER A 107 0.78 14.55 -19.32
CA SER A 107 0.68 15.36 -20.55
C SER A 107 1.97 16.14 -20.84
N ALA A 108 2.68 16.55 -19.79
CA ALA A 108 3.97 17.23 -19.89
C ALA A 108 5.16 16.28 -20.10
N GLY A 109 4.93 14.95 -20.13
CA GLY A 109 5.98 13.94 -20.26
C GLY A 109 6.88 13.77 -19.04
N ARG A 110 6.52 14.34 -17.89
CA ARG A 110 7.23 14.15 -16.61
C ARG A 110 6.98 12.77 -16.00
N ILE A 111 5.82 12.20 -16.25
CA ILE A 111 5.44 10.83 -15.88
C ILE A 111 5.21 10.04 -17.18
N SER A 112 5.75 8.83 -17.24
CA SER A 112 5.60 7.94 -18.38
C SER A 112 4.40 7.00 -18.21
N ASN A 113 3.62 6.83 -19.28
CA ASN A 113 2.63 5.74 -19.32
C ASN A 113 3.35 4.42 -19.62
N ILE A 114 3.24 3.46 -18.69
CA ILE A 114 3.90 2.13 -18.78
C ILE A 114 2.96 1.08 -19.43
N GLY A 115 1.74 1.47 -19.79
CA GLY A 115 0.75 0.57 -20.38
C GLY A 115 -0.14 -0.08 -19.34
N SER A 116 -0.56 -1.33 -19.62
CA SER A 116 -1.43 -2.07 -18.69
C SER A 116 -0.66 -2.72 -17.55
N ALA A 117 -1.26 -2.74 -16.36
CA ALA A 117 -0.71 -3.43 -15.19
C ALA A 117 -0.55 -4.95 -15.41
N MET A 118 -1.37 -5.53 -16.29
CA MET A 118 -1.28 -6.96 -16.64
C MET A 118 -0.15 -7.28 -17.62
N THR A 119 0.21 -6.32 -18.48
CA THR A 119 1.24 -6.45 -19.51
C THR A 119 2.05 -5.16 -19.61
N PRO A 120 2.83 -4.82 -18.56
CA PRO A 120 3.57 -3.58 -18.52
C PRO A 120 4.72 -3.56 -19.55
N ASP A 121 5.04 -2.39 -20.06
CA ASP A 121 6.17 -2.15 -20.96
C ASP A 121 7.49 -2.23 -20.19
N ARG A 122 8.10 -3.41 -20.21
CA ARG A 122 9.35 -3.70 -19.47
C ARG A 122 10.54 -2.89 -19.97
N GLU A 123 10.62 -2.65 -21.27
CA GLU A 123 11.72 -1.86 -21.84
C GLU A 123 11.66 -0.43 -21.35
N ARG A 124 10.45 0.11 -21.27
CA ARG A 124 10.21 1.44 -20.71
C ARG A 124 10.52 1.50 -19.23
N ILE A 125 10.14 0.48 -18.45
CA ILE A 125 10.49 0.37 -17.01
C ILE A 125 12.01 0.43 -16.82
N ILE A 126 12.76 -0.37 -17.60
CA ILE A 126 14.22 -0.37 -17.56
C ILE A 126 14.79 1.02 -17.92
N GLY A 127 14.27 1.64 -18.98
CA GLY A 127 14.72 2.96 -19.43
C GLY A 127 14.44 4.10 -18.45
N LEU A 128 13.50 3.91 -17.52
CA LEU A 128 13.17 4.89 -16.49
C LEU A 128 14.12 4.85 -15.30
N ASP A 129 14.97 3.83 -15.14
CA ASP A 129 15.86 3.67 -14.00
C ASP A 129 15.13 3.85 -12.66
N ALA A 130 14.04 3.07 -12.49
CA ALA A 130 13.20 3.12 -11.30
C ALA A 130 13.89 2.46 -10.10
N ASP A 131 13.69 3.03 -8.90
CA ASP A 131 14.19 2.52 -7.64
C ASP A 131 13.10 1.79 -6.81
N LEU A 132 11.83 1.92 -7.21
CA LEU A 132 10.70 1.28 -6.54
C LEU A 132 9.55 1.01 -7.52
N ILE A 133 8.93 -0.16 -7.38
CA ILE A 133 7.65 -0.49 -8.04
C ILE A 133 6.59 -0.75 -6.96
N LEU A 134 5.45 -0.08 -7.07
CA LEU A 134 4.26 -0.33 -6.25
C LEU A 134 3.20 -1.01 -7.10
N LEU A 135 2.76 -2.20 -6.70
CA LEU A 135 1.74 -2.95 -7.42
C LEU A 135 0.73 -3.59 -6.47
N SER A 136 -0.45 -3.91 -6.99
CA SER A 136 -1.45 -4.69 -6.26
C SER A 136 -1.23 -6.18 -6.50
N PRO A 137 -1.19 -7.01 -5.45
CA PRO A 137 -1.03 -8.45 -5.60
C PRO A 137 -2.31 -9.10 -6.15
N TYR A 138 -2.16 -10.24 -6.84
CA TYR A 138 -3.27 -11.07 -7.30
C TYR A 138 -3.13 -12.49 -6.75
N GLU A 139 -4.24 -13.14 -6.46
CA GLU A 139 -4.24 -14.55 -6.10
C GLU A 139 -3.62 -15.38 -7.22
N ASN A 140 -2.72 -16.28 -6.85
CA ASN A 140 -1.98 -17.15 -7.79
C ASN A 140 -1.10 -16.43 -8.83
N ALA A 141 -0.80 -15.15 -8.65
CA ALA A 141 0.21 -14.49 -9.46
C ALA A 141 1.59 -15.13 -9.19
N SER A 142 2.07 -15.93 -10.11
CA SER A 142 3.41 -16.53 -10.01
C SER A 142 4.50 -15.54 -10.40
N THR A 143 4.16 -14.55 -11.22
CA THR A 143 5.06 -13.47 -11.65
C THR A 143 4.23 -12.28 -12.14
N TYR A 144 4.71 -11.08 -11.90
CA TYR A 144 4.12 -9.84 -12.44
C TYR A 144 4.77 -9.50 -13.79
N GLY A 145 4.54 -10.33 -14.80
CA GLY A 145 5.21 -10.16 -16.09
C GLY A 145 6.73 -10.31 -15.98
N ASN A 146 7.22 -11.11 -15.01
CA ASN A 146 8.63 -11.31 -14.72
C ASN A 146 9.40 -10.01 -14.33
N LEU A 147 8.68 -9.08 -13.62
CA LEU A 147 9.28 -7.83 -13.13
C LEU A 147 10.37 -8.07 -12.09
N GLU A 148 10.27 -9.16 -11.32
CA GLU A 148 11.25 -9.54 -10.30
C GLU A 148 12.65 -9.70 -10.88
N SER A 149 12.75 -10.11 -12.17
CA SER A 149 14.02 -10.25 -12.87
C SER A 149 14.72 -8.93 -13.18
N LEU A 150 14.05 -7.79 -13.02
CA LEU A 150 14.62 -6.46 -13.23
C LEU A 150 15.50 -6.00 -12.05
N GLY A 151 15.40 -6.67 -10.90
CA GLY A 151 16.15 -6.31 -9.69
C GLY A 151 15.70 -5.01 -9.03
N ILE A 152 14.56 -4.45 -9.46
CA ILE A 152 13.96 -3.27 -8.85
C ILE A 152 13.13 -3.73 -7.64
N PRO A 153 13.27 -3.09 -6.47
CA PRO A 153 12.42 -3.37 -5.31
C PRO A 153 10.93 -3.27 -5.66
N ILE A 154 10.14 -4.28 -5.28
CA ILE A 154 8.70 -4.33 -5.51
C ILE A 154 7.99 -4.39 -4.17
N VAL A 155 7.01 -3.51 -3.95
CA VAL A 155 6.10 -3.56 -2.81
C VAL A 155 4.71 -3.96 -3.27
N GLN A 156 4.19 -5.04 -2.69
CA GLN A 156 2.88 -5.61 -2.99
C GLN A 156 1.82 -5.00 -2.08
N CYS A 157 1.18 -3.93 -2.52
CA CYS A 157 0.19 -3.20 -1.73
C CYS A 157 -1.17 -3.91 -1.79
N ALA A 158 -1.55 -4.58 -0.70
CA ALA A 158 -2.82 -5.30 -0.58
C ALA A 158 -3.98 -4.42 -0.09
N ASP A 159 -3.83 -3.10 -0.13
CA ASP A 159 -4.80 -2.10 0.34
C ASP A 159 -6.21 -2.26 -0.26
N TYR A 160 -6.29 -2.68 -1.52
CA TYR A 160 -7.58 -2.88 -2.19
C TYR A 160 -8.39 -4.06 -1.62
N MET A 161 -7.73 -4.97 -0.90
CA MET A 161 -8.35 -6.13 -0.25
C MET A 161 -8.85 -5.84 1.16
N GLU A 162 -8.53 -4.66 1.72
CA GLU A 162 -9.03 -4.25 3.03
C GLU A 162 -10.57 -4.23 3.06
N THR A 163 -11.11 -4.66 4.19
CA THR A 163 -12.57 -4.82 4.35
C THR A 163 -13.27 -3.52 4.74
N SER A 164 -12.53 -2.49 5.11
CA SER A 164 -13.05 -1.17 5.51
C SER A 164 -12.39 -0.01 4.79
N ALA A 165 -13.10 1.10 4.68
CA ALA A 165 -12.57 2.34 4.09
C ALA A 165 -11.40 2.90 4.89
N LEU A 166 -11.47 2.85 6.22
CA LEU A 166 -10.37 3.29 7.09
C LEU A 166 -9.19 2.33 7.02
N GLY A 167 -9.41 1.02 6.86
CA GLY A 167 -8.34 0.04 6.62
C GLY A 167 -7.55 0.39 5.36
N ARG A 168 -8.25 0.65 4.24
CA ARG A 168 -7.61 1.11 3.00
C ARG A 168 -6.86 2.42 3.17
N ALA A 169 -7.47 3.40 3.83
CA ALA A 169 -6.85 4.72 4.05
C ALA A 169 -5.60 4.62 4.95
N GLU A 170 -5.57 3.69 5.89
CA GLU A 170 -4.47 3.55 6.85
C GLU A 170 -3.17 3.07 6.17
N TRP A 171 -3.23 2.49 4.98
CA TRP A 171 -2.05 2.15 4.18
C TRP A 171 -1.19 3.36 3.83
N ILE A 172 -1.73 4.58 3.86
CA ILE A 172 -0.95 5.81 3.66
C ILE A 172 0.26 5.88 4.62
N ARG A 173 0.16 5.25 5.79
CA ARG A 173 1.26 5.18 6.76
C ARG A 173 2.45 4.38 6.24
N LEU A 174 2.22 3.32 5.43
CA LEU A 174 3.30 2.63 4.72
C LEU A 174 3.94 3.54 3.68
N TYR A 175 3.12 4.20 2.85
CA TYR A 175 3.64 5.13 1.83
C TYR A 175 4.45 6.26 2.47
N GLY A 176 3.99 6.82 3.59
CA GLY A 176 4.75 7.82 4.33
C GLY A 176 6.14 7.34 4.71
N ARG A 177 6.28 6.07 5.13
CA ARG A 177 7.59 5.50 5.47
C ARG A 177 8.45 5.26 4.24
N LEU A 178 7.87 4.81 3.14
CA LEU A 178 8.60 4.62 1.88
C LEU A 178 9.21 5.92 1.35
N PHE A 179 8.58 7.07 1.58
CA PHE A 179 9.02 8.36 1.05
C PHE A 179 9.56 9.32 2.12
N GLY A 180 9.86 8.85 3.34
CA GLY A 180 10.34 9.72 4.42
C GLY A 180 9.33 10.75 4.90
N LYS A 181 8.02 10.50 4.68
CA LYS A 181 6.88 11.33 5.04
C LYS A 181 6.01 10.70 6.14
N GLY A 182 6.64 9.96 7.06
CA GLY A 182 5.91 9.22 8.09
C GLY A 182 5.02 10.10 8.97
N HIS A 183 5.52 11.27 9.40
CA HIS A 183 4.76 12.20 10.23
C HIS A 183 3.57 12.81 9.48
N GLU A 184 3.78 13.22 8.23
CA GLU A 184 2.73 13.76 7.37
C GLU A 184 1.64 12.72 7.11
N ALA A 185 2.02 11.47 6.83
CA ALA A 185 1.10 10.36 6.63
C ALA A 185 0.28 10.05 7.89
N ASP A 186 0.90 10.02 9.07
CA ASP A 186 0.22 9.80 10.34
C ASP A 186 -0.76 10.94 10.66
N SER A 187 -0.38 12.19 10.39
CA SER A 187 -1.23 13.36 10.57
C SER A 187 -2.43 13.33 9.62
N LEU A 188 -2.19 13.01 8.33
CA LEU A 188 -3.22 12.92 7.31
C LEU A 188 -4.22 11.80 7.64
N PHE A 189 -3.75 10.61 8.02
CA PHE A 189 -4.63 9.53 8.43
C PHE A 189 -5.47 9.90 9.64
N THR A 190 -4.88 10.54 10.64
CA THR A 190 -5.61 11.00 11.85
C THR A 190 -6.74 11.97 11.50
N ALA A 191 -6.49 12.88 10.55
CA ALA A 191 -7.52 13.82 10.08
C ALA A 191 -8.65 13.09 9.32
N ILE A 192 -8.31 12.14 8.44
CA ILE A 192 -9.28 11.31 7.70
C ILE A 192 -10.14 10.51 8.67
N GLU A 193 -9.52 9.87 9.66
CA GLU A 193 -10.22 9.07 10.67
C GLU A 193 -11.22 9.92 11.47
N ALA A 194 -10.79 11.07 11.96
CA ALA A 194 -11.65 11.98 12.72
C ALA A 194 -12.85 12.45 11.88
N GLN A 195 -12.61 12.82 10.63
CA GLN A 195 -13.66 13.23 9.71
C GLN A 195 -14.63 12.07 9.39
N TYR A 196 -14.12 10.87 9.13
CA TYR A 196 -14.94 9.69 8.88
C TYR A 196 -15.87 9.40 10.06
N HIS A 197 -15.34 9.39 11.28
CA HIS A 197 -16.15 9.15 12.47
C HIS A 197 -17.19 10.27 12.71
N SER A 198 -16.86 11.53 12.44
CA SER A 198 -17.83 12.62 12.57
C SER A 198 -19.01 12.47 11.61
N LEU A 199 -18.75 12.04 10.37
CA LEU A 199 -19.81 11.76 9.38
C LEU A 199 -20.62 10.53 9.78
N LYS A 200 -19.98 9.47 10.27
CA LYS A 200 -20.66 8.25 10.71
C LYS A 200 -21.63 8.54 11.88
N VAL A 201 -21.28 9.39 12.82
CA VAL A 201 -22.18 9.80 13.92
C VAL A 201 -23.47 10.42 13.38
N LEU A 202 -23.40 11.21 12.30
CA LEU A 202 -24.58 11.81 11.68
C LEU A 202 -25.49 10.73 11.09
N THR A 203 -24.92 9.76 10.38
CA THR A 203 -25.68 8.69 9.72
C THR A 203 -26.24 7.68 10.72
N ASP A 204 -25.52 7.39 11.82
CA ASP A 204 -26.00 6.49 12.88
C ASP A 204 -27.27 7.02 13.57
N SER A 205 -27.50 8.34 13.55
CA SER A 205 -28.70 8.98 14.08
C SER A 205 -29.95 8.76 13.19
N ILE A 206 -29.78 8.30 11.95
CA ILE A 206 -30.90 8.08 11.01
C ILE A 206 -31.63 6.78 11.36
N PRO A 207 -32.92 6.82 11.70
CA PRO A 207 -33.70 5.63 11.97
C PRO A 207 -33.70 4.66 10.78
N SER A 208 -33.60 3.35 11.04
CA SER A 208 -33.52 2.32 9.97
C SER A 208 -34.61 2.43 8.91
N ARG A 209 -35.85 2.83 9.30
CA ARG A 209 -36.98 3.04 8.36
C ARG A 209 -36.80 4.22 7.40
N GLN A 210 -35.85 5.11 7.68
CA GLN A 210 -35.55 6.30 6.85
C GLN A 210 -34.29 6.10 6.02
N ARG A 211 -33.59 4.97 6.20
CA ARG A 211 -32.40 4.65 5.42
C ARG A 211 -32.80 4.21 4.01
N PRO A 212 -32.17 4.73 2.97
CA PRO A 212 -32.44 4.33 1.61
C PRO A 212 -31.89 2.92 1.32
N THR A 213 -32.54 2.22 0.42
CA THR A 213 -31.93 1.04 -0.20
C THR A 213 -31.01 1.49 -1.32
N VAL A 214 -29.76 1.04 -1.29
CA VAL A 214 -28.73 1.43 -2.26
C VAL A 214 -28.39 0.22 -3.14
N LEU A 215 -28.51 0.40 -4.46
CA LEU A 215 -27.93 -0.51 -5.44
C LEU A 215 -26.71 0.18 -6.05
N PHE A 216 -25.56 -0.45 -5.89
CA PHE A 216 -24.28 0.10 -6.34
C PHE A 216 -23.76 -0.66 -7.56
N ASP A 217 -22.93 0.05 -8.34
CA ASP A 217 -22.27 -0.40 -9.56
C ASP A 217 -23.12 -0.35 -10.81
N THR A 218 -22.56 -0.75 -11.95
CA THR A 218 -23.18 -0.66 -13.26
C THR A 218 -23.30 -2.03 -13.91
N GLN A 219 -24.23 -2.13 -14.87
CA GLN A 219 -24.33 -3.31 -15.71
C GLN A 219 -23.13 -3.40 -16.66
N ASN A 220 -22.48 -4.56 -16.67
CA ASN A 220 -21.40 -4.87 -17.61
C ASN A 220 -21.85 -6.06 -18.48
N GLY A 221 -22.07 -5.80 -19.77
CA GLY A 221 -22.65 -6.78 -20.68
C GLY A 221 -24.08 -7.17 -20.26
N SER A 222 -24.31 -8.47 -20.03
CA SER A 222 -25.61 -9.02 -19.58
C SER A 222 -25.71 -9.22 -18.07
N ALA A 223 -24.65 -8.88 -17.31
CA ALA A 223 -24.59 -9.11 -15.88
C ALA A 223 -24.45 -7.78 -15.11
N TRP A 224 -25.05 -7.74 -13.92
CA TRP A 224 -24.85 -6.68 -12.94
C TRP A 224 -24.02 -7.23 -11.81
N TYR A 225 -22.81 -6.70 -11.65
CA TYR A 225 -21.91 -7.10 -10.58
C TYR A 225 -22.14 -6.20 -9.37
N VAL A 226 -22.58 -6.76 -8.26
CA VAL A 226 -22.83 -6.01 -7.03
C VAL A 226 -21.81 -6.39 -5.96
N PRO A 227 -21.34 -5.43 -5.15
CA PRO A 227 -20.43 -5.72 -4.04
C PRO A 227 -21.07 -6.70 -3.05
N GLY A 228 -20.30 -7.68 -2.60
CA GLY A 228 -20.75 -8.57 -1.53
C GLY A 228 -20.92 -7.81 -0.21
N GLY A 229 -21.82 -8.28 0.67
CA GLY A 229 -22.16 -7.59 1.94
C GLY A 229 -21.01 -7.41 2.94
N ARG A 230 -19.86 -8.03 2.70
CA ARG A 230 -18.62 -7.88 3.52
C ARG A 230 -17.50 -7.15 2.78
N SER A 231 -17.81 -6.55 1.64
CA SER A 231 -16.83 -5.74 0.88
C SER A 231 -16.69 -4.35 1.49
N THR A 232 -15.57 -3.68 1.20
CA THR A 232 -15.33 -2.28 1.57
C THR A 232 -16.46 -1.36 1.09
N MET A 233 -17.01 -1.61 -0.12
CA MET A 233 -18.09 -0.81 -0.66
C MET A 233 -19.40 -1.02 0.11
N ALA A 234 -19.74 -2.26 0.48
CA ALA A 234 -20.93 -2.52 1.29
C ALA A 234 -20.82 -1.89 2.68
N GLN A 235 -19.62 -1.93 3.29
CA GLN A 235 -19.37 -1.27 4.56
C GLN A 235 -19.50 0.26 4.44
N LEU A 236 -18.96 0.85 3.37
CA LEU A 236 -19.10 2.29 3.07
C LEU A 236 -20.58 2.71 2.93
N ILE A 237 -21.37 1.92 2.21
CA ILE A 237 -22.82 2.16 2.05
C ILE A 237 -23.51 2.12 3.42
N ALA A 238 -23.22 1.10 4.23
CA ALA A 238 -23.79 0.98 5.57
C ALA A 238 -23.38 2.14 6.48
N ASP A 239 -22.11 2.54 6.47
CA ASP A 239 -21.59 3.66 7.26
C ASP A 239 -22.14 5.01 6.78
N ALA A 240 -22.51 5.13 5.50
CA ALA A 240 -23.19 6.29 4.93
C ALA A 240 -24.71 6.29 5.21
N GLY A 241 -25.26 5.28 5.89
CA GLY A 241 -26.66 5.17 6.27
C GLY A 241 -27.55 4.54 5.20
N GLY A 242 -26.98 3.74 4.29
CA GLY A 242 -27.68 2.92 3.30
C GLY A 242 -28.06 1.53 3.80
#